data_ecffe9a6e4dcfa64f10ef9b35b785c7b
#
_entry.id   ecffe9a6e4dcfa64f10ef9b35b785c7b
#
_cell.length_a   1.000
_cell.length_b   1.000
_cell.length_c   1.000
_cell.angle_alpha   90.00
_cell.angle_beta   90.00
_cell.angle_gamma   90.00
#
_symmetry.space_group_name_H-M   'P 1'
#
loop_
_entity.id
_entity.type
_entity.pdbx_description
1 polymer ?
#
loop_
_entity_poly.entity_id
_entity_poly.type
_entity_poly.pdbx_seq_one_letter_code
_entity_poly.pdbx_strand_id
1 'polypeptide(L)'
;MASSHRISRRDFVKVVTATLGTIMGAALGIPIISYLIDPALNVQTSEAWIPLGPLENYPVGSPKLFSFTRSNINGWEKTVNSYGGFVIRKSESDLLVLSNRCTHLSCSVNWEEERQEYVCPCHNAQFGIDGDVHAGPPPTELDRFETQLEEGNLFIKFPAYNREVNES
;
A
#
# COMPACT_ATOMS: atom_id res chain seq x y z
N MET A 1 54.97 13.57 -39.81
CA MET A 1 54.12 14.21 -40.83
C MET A 1 52.69 13.99 -40.39
N ALA A 2 52.07 15.01 -39.85
CA ALA A 2 50.66 14.92 -39.44
C ALA A 2 49.77 15.12 -40.69
N SER A 3 49.08 14.08 -41.09
CA SER A 3 48.06 14.14 -42.16
C SER A 3 46.89 14.99 -41.70
N SER A 4 46.72 16.19 -42.21
CA SER A 4 45.56 17.03 -41.99
C SER A 4 44.38 16.45 -42.76
N HIS A 5 43.56 15.67 -42.09
CA HIS A 5 42.31 15.12 -42.64
C HIS A 5 41.33 16.29 -42.85
N ARG A 6 41.25 16.83 -44.07
CA ARG A 6 40.24 17.85 -44.40
C ARG A 6 38.87 17.21 -44.50
N ILE A 7 37.99 17.52 -43.54
CA ILE A 7 36.58 17.08 -43.54
C ILE A 7 35.89 17.72 -44.77
N SER A 8 35.22 16.91 -45.59
CA SER A 8 34.42 17.40 -46.69
C SER A 8 33.17 18.15 -46.21
N ARG A 9 32.69 19.14 -46.98
CA ARG A 9 31.43 19.85 -46.61
C ARG A 9 30.28 18.90 -46.37
N ARG A 10 30.17 17.81 -47.14
CA ARG A 10 29.15 16.78 -46.99
C ARG A 10 29.31 16.04 -45.66
N ASP A 11 30.49 15.68 -45.27
CA ASP A 11 30.75 14.96 -44.03
C ASP A 11 30.54 15.85 -42.83
N PHE A 12 30.89 17.12 -42.91
CA PHE A 12 30.60 18.13 -41.89
C PHE A 12 29.09 18.23 -41.62
N VAL A 13 28.26 18.39 -42.68
CA VAL A 13 26.80 18.46 -42.56
C VAL A 13 26.25 17.20 -41.95
N LYS A 14 26.71 16.02 -42.34
CA LYS A 14 26.25 14.74 -41.75
C LYS A 14 26.56 14.65 -40.27
N VAL A 15 27.80 15.02 -39.89
CA VAL A 15 28.19 14.97 -38.46
C VAL A 15 27.35 15.93 -37.63
N VAL A 16 27.21 17.18 -38.10
CA VAL A 16 26.42 18.20 -37.39
C VAL A 16 24.95 17.75 -37.24
N THR A 17 24.36 17.27 -38.33
CA THR A 17 22.95 16.79 -38.28
C THR A 17 22.79 15.59 -37.35
N ALA A 18 23.71 14.62 -37.39
CA ALA A 18 23.67 13.45 -36.51
C ALA A 18 23.85 13.88 -35.05
N THR A 19 24.80 14.76 -34.76
CA THR A 19 25.04 15.24 -33.38
C THR A 19 23.84 16.01 -32.82
N LEU A 20 23.28 16.93 -33.59
CA LEU A 20 22.08 17.67 -33.19
C LEU A 20 20.88 16.73 -33.00
N GLY A 21 20.66 15.78 -33.91
CA GLY A 21 19.58 14.78 -33.79
C GLY A 21 19.74 13.91 -32.56
N THR A 22 20.97 13.48 -32.23
CA THR A 22 21.26 12.71 -31.03
C THR A 22 20.97 13.50 -29.74
N ILE A 23 21.44 14.77 -29.69
CA ILE A 23 21.22 15.65 -28.54
C ILE A 23 19.73 15.89 -28.32
N MET A 24 18.97 16.21 -29.40
CA MET A 24 17.53 16.41 -29.30
C MET A 24 16.81 15.12 -28.90
N GLY A 25 17.18 13.99 -29.49
CA GLY A 25 16.62 12.68 -29.15
C GLY A 25 16.87 12.31 -27.69
N ALA A 26 18.08 12.55 -27.18
CA ALA A 26 18.42 12.30 -25.77
C ALA A 26 17.66 13.26 -24.82
N ALA A 27 17.58 14.54 -25.17
CA ALA A 27 16.92 15.56 -24.36
C ALA A 27 15.42 15.29 -24.17
N LEU A 28 14.76 14.71 -25.16
CA LEU A 28 13.35 14.34 -25.10
C LEU A 28 13.15 12.89 -24.63
N GLY A 29 13.98 11.97 -25.10
CA GLY A 29 13.84 10.54 -24.84
C GLY A 29 14.16 10.16 -23.39
N ILE A 30 15.21 10.72 -22.79
CA ILE A 30 15.61 10.38 -21.43
C ILE A 30 14.51 10.70 -20.41
N PRO A 31 13.92 11.91 -20.36
CA PRO A 31 12.86 12.20 -19.39
C PRO A 31 11.59 11.39 -19.64
N ILE A 32 11.24 11.11 -20.89
CA ILE A 32 10.07 10.28 -21.20
C ILE A 32 10.29 8.85 -20.70
N ILE A 33 11.43 8.26 -21.00
CA ILE A 33 11.77 6.90 -20.57
C ILE A 33 11.85 6.84 -19.03
N SER A 34 12.51 7.81 -18.40
CA SER A 34 12.60 7.89 -16.95
C SER A 34 11.21 7.95 -16.31
N TYR A 35 10.32 8.79 -16.83
CA TYR A 35 8.95 8.92 -16.33
C TYR A 35 8.15 7.61 -16.42
N LEU A 36 8.34 6.85 -17.51
CA LEU A 36 7.65 5.57 -17.70
C LEU A 36 8.20 4.44 -16.82
N ILE A 37 9.50 4.47 -16.53
CA ILE A 37 10.18 3.39 -15.79
C ILE A 37 10.19 3.67 -14.28
N ASP A 38 10.22 4.95 -13.87
CA ASP A 38 10.34 5.35 -12.47
C ASP A 38 9.32 4.68 -11.52
N PRO A 39 8.02 4.54 -11.86
CA PRO A 39 7.05 3.85 -11.01
C PRO A 39 7.37 2.36 -10.80
N ALA A 40 8.00 1.71 -11.79
CA ALA A 40 8.36 0.29 -11.70
C ALA A 40 9.64 0.07 -10.87
N LEU A 41 10.55 1.06 -10.86
CA LEU A 41 11.80 0.98 -10.11
C LEU A 41 11.65 1.45 -8.66
N ASN A 42 10.72 2.36 -8.40
CA ASN A 42 10.49 2.99 -7.09
C ASN A 42 9.18 2.49 -6.44
N VAL A 43 9.04 1.18 -6.32
CA VAL A 43 7.96 0.60 -5.48
C VAL A 43 8.32 0.90 -4.03
N GLN A 44 7.81 2.00 -3.49
CA GLN A 44 7.93 2.32 -2.07
C GLN A 44 6.94 1.48 -1.27
N THR A 45 7.30 0.24 -0.99
CA THR A 45 6.69 -0.54 0.09
C THR A 45 7.23 -0.01 1.42
N SER A 46 6.76 1.15 1.84
CA SER A 46 7.12 1.66 3.16
C SER A 46 6.32 0.91 4.22
N GLU A 47 6.83 -0.22 4.67
CA GLU A 47 6.39 -0.82 5.91
C GLU A 47 6.62 0.21 7.02
N ALA A 48 5.58 0.51 7.75
CA ALA A 48 5.67 1.45 8.86
C ALA A 48 4.89 0.94 10.06
N TRP A 49 5.50 1.03 11.23
CA TRP A 49 4.80 0.81 12.48
C TRP A 49 3.96 2.03 12.81
N ILE A 50 2.66 1.83 12.97
CA ILE A 50 1.68 2.86 13.27
C ILE A 50 1.29 2.74 14.74
N PRO A 51 1.51 3.77 15.57
CA PRO A 51 1.09 3.75 16.96
C PRO A 51 -0.44 3.88 17.06
N LEU A 52 -1.06 2.97 17.78
CA LEU A 52 -2.48 3.00 18.13
C LEU A 52 -2.73 3.53 19.54
N GLY A 53 -1.67 3.78 20.31
CA GLY A 53 -1.71 4.28 21.66
C GLY A 53 -1.80 3.19 22.74
N PRO A 54 -2.12 3.58 23.99
CA PRO A 54 -2.12 2.65 25.10
C PRO A 54 -3.12 1.50 24.93
N LEU A 55 -2.69 0.28 25.26
CA LEU A 55 -3.53 -0.92 25.19
C LEU A 55 -4.76 -0.83 26.12
N GLU A 56 -4.67 -0.02 27.19
CA GLU A 56 -5.77 0.23 28.12
C GLU A 56 -7.01 0.85 27.45
N ASN A 57 -6.81 1.56 26.33
CA ASN A 57 -7.90 2.17 25.58
C ASN A 57 -8.79 1.13 24.87
N TYR A 58 -8.37 -0.14 24.82
CA TYR A 58 -9.06 -1.21 24.12
C TYR A 58 -9.64 -2.21 25.13
N PRO A 59 -10.99 -2.26 25.29
CA PRO A 59 -11.64 -3.15 26.25
C PRO A 59 -11.46 -4.61 25.86
N VAL A 60 -11.47 -5.49 26.86
CA VAL A 60 -11.48 -6.94 26.63
C VAL A 60 -12.87 -7.39 26.21
N GLY A 61 -12.94 -8.23 25.18
CA GLY A 61 -14.17 -8.89 24.74
C GLY A 61 -15.01 -8.13 23.72
N SER A 62 -14.69 -6.86 23.40
CA SER A 62 -15.43 -6.10 22.38
C SER A 62 -14.45 -5.48 21.37
N PRO A 63 -14.70 -5.65 20.06
CA PRO A 63 -13.90 -5.02 19.01
C PRO A 63 -14.00 -3.50 19.06
N LYS A 64 -12.87 -2.81 19.07
CA LYS A 64 -12.82 -1.35 19.03
C LYS A 64 -12.23 -0.85 17.72
N LEU A 65 -13.01 -0.03 17.02
CA LEU A 65 -12.60 0.60 15.77
C LEU A 65 -11.50 1.64 16.02
N PHE A 66 -10.46 1.60 15.18
CA PHE A 66 -9.47 2.67 15.05
C PHE A 66 -9.38 3.14 13.60
N SER A 67 -8.87 4.34 13.40
CA SER A 67 -8.59 4.87 12.07
C SER A 67 -7.32 5.71 12.08
N PHE A 68 -6.61 5.69 10.95
CA PHE A 68 -5.44 6.53 10.73
C PHE A 68 -5.37 6.97 9.26
N THR A 69 -4.66 8.05 9.01
CA THR A 69 -4.46 8.57 7.66
C THR A 69 -3.01 8.45 7.25
N ARG A 70 -2.77 8.08 6.00
CA ARG A 70 -1.45 8.12 5.38
C ARG A 70 -1.45 9.00 4.14
N SER A 71 -0.44 9.84 4.05
CA SER A 71 -0.14 10.55 2.82
C SER A 71 0.91 9.78 2.04
N ASN A 72 0.63 9.53 0.76
CA ASN A 72 1.58 8.98 -0.19
C ASN A 72 1.91 10.06 -1.22
N ILE A 73 3.19 10.19 -1.54
CA ILE A 73 3.67 11.15 -2.52
C ILE A 73 4.26 10.37 -3.68
N ASN A 74 3.60 10.44 -4.84
CA ASN A 74 4.08 9.90 -6.11
C ASN A 74 4.49 11.07 -7.00
N GLY A 75 5.78 11.36 -7.06
CA GLY A 75 6.29 12.52 -7.79
C GLY A 75 5.70 13.81 -7.22
N TRP A 76 4.82 14.46 -7.96
CA TRP A 76 4.13 15.70 -7.55
C TRP A 76 2.72 15.48 -7.01
N GLU A 77 2.18 14.26 -7.08
CA GLU A 77 0.87 13.95 -6.57
C GLU A 77 0.93 13.51 -5.11
N LYS A 78 0.19 14.23 -4.25
CA LYS A 78 -0.01 13.87 -2.85
C LYS A 78 -1.40 13.29 -2.67
N THR A 79 -1.47 11.99 -2.40
CA THR A 79 -2.71 11.29 -2.09
C THR A 79 -2.80 11.05 -0.58
N VAL A 80 -3.95 11.37 0.01
CA VAL A 80 -4.22 11.09 1.43
C VAL A 80 -5.29 10.02 1.52
N ASN A 81 -4.92 8.87 2.07
CA ASN A 81 -5.83 7.74 2.25
C ASN A 81 -6.11 7.52 3.72
N SER A 82 -7.38 7.22 4.03
CA SER A 82 -7.81 6.81 5.36
C SER A 82 -7.90 5.29 5.43
N TYR A 83 -7.33 4.74 6.48
CA TYR A 83 -7.33 3.31 6.79
C TYR A 83 -7.93 3.10 8.17
N GLY A 84 -8.48 1.93 8.40
CA GLY A 84 -9.04 1.58 9.69
C GLY A 84 -8.97 0.09 9.96
N GLY A 85 -9.28 -0.27 11.18
CA GLY A 85 -9.34 -1.64 11.62
C GLY A 85 -9.97 -1.76 12.99
N PHE A 86 -10.05 -2.98 13.47
CA PHE A 86 -10.59 -3.31 14.78
C PHE A 86 -9.50 -3.94 15.63
N VAL A 87 -9.35 -3.45 16.86
CA VAL A 87 -8.55 -4.09 17.90
C VAL A 87 -9.48 -4.94 18.74
N ILE A 88 -9.18 -6.22 18.83
CA ILE A 88 -9.91 -7.21 19.61
C ILE A 88 -8.98 -7.77 20.69
N ARG A 89 -9.29 -7.55 21.96
CA ARG A 89 -8.63 -8.19 23.09
C ARG A 89 -9.49 -9.35 23.57
N LYS A 90 -9.06 -10.58 23.29
CA LYS A 90 -9.75 -11.78 23.78
C LYS A 90 -9.42 -12.05 25.24
N SER A 91 -8.19 -11.74 25.64
CA SER A 91 -7.68 -11.81 27.01
C SER A 91 -6.57 -10.78 27.22
N GLU A 92 -5.93 -10.77 28.38
CA GLU A 92 -4.79 -9.88 28.62
C GLU A 92 -3.57 -10.15 27.72
N SER A 93 -3.42 -11.40 27.28
CA SER A 93 -2.30 -11.85 26.44
C SER A 93 -2.69 -12.16 24.99
N ASP A 94 -4.00 -12.20 24.68
CA ASP A 94 -4.47 -12.54 23.33
C ASP A 94 -5.06 -11.30 22.64
N LEU A 95 -4.32 -10.79 21.68
CA LEU A 95 -4.61 -9.59 20.93
C LEU A 95 -4.69 -9.90 19.44
N LEU A 96 -5.76 -9.48 18.81
CA LEU A 96 -5.98 -9.59 17.37
C LEU A 96 -6.30 -8.21 16.82
N VAL A 97 -5.69 -7.85 15.69
CA VAL A 97 -6.01 -6.62 15.00
C VAL A 97 -6.37 -6.93 13.55
N LEU A 98 -7.61 -6.60 13.18
CA LEU A 98 -8.17 -6.86 11.86
C LEU A 98 -8.33 -5.58 11.06
N SER A 99 -8.14 -5.66 9.75
CA SER A 99 -8.48 -4.59 8.82
C SER A 99 -10.01 -4.45 8.74
N ASN A 100 -10.50 -3.22 8.63
CA ASN A 100 -11.93 -2.99 8.37
C ASN A 100 -12.27 -3.06 6.88
N ARG A 101 -11.38 -3.59 6.03
CA ARG A 101 -11.60 -3.73 4.59
C ARG A 101 -12.11 -5.12 4.26
N CYS A 102 -13.31 -5.17 3.65
CA CYS A 102 -13.89 -6.39 3.13
C CYS A 102 -13.03 -6.97 2.01
N THR A 103 -12.67 -8.23 2.10
CA THR A 103 -11.79 -8.92 1.13
C THR A 103 -12.45 -9.18 -0.22
N HIS A 104 -13.75 -8.87 -0.37
CA HIS A 104 -14.43 -8.91 -1.67
C HIS A 104 -14.04 -7.71 -2.56
N LEU A 105 -14.41 -6.49 -2.18
CA LEU A 105 -14.18 -5.25 -2.96
C LEU A 105 -13.79 -4.06 -2.08
N SER A 106 -13.11 -4.30 -0.96
CA SER A 106 -12.54 -3.28 -0.07
C SER A 106 -13.54 -2.28 0.54
N CYS A 107 -14.85 -2.59 0.57
CA CYS A 107 -15.81 -1.83 1.34
C CYS A 107 -15.48 -1.89 2.83
N SER A 108 -15.77 -0.83 3.58
CA SER A 108 -15.61 -0.86 5.04
C SER A 108 -16.65 -1.76 5.68
N VAL A 109 -16.21 -2.65 6.56
CA VAL A 109 -17.07 -3.45 7.40
C VAL A 109 -17.33 -2.72 8.71
N ASN A 110 -18.50 -2.99 9.32
CA ASN A 110 -18.88 -2.45 10.61
C ASN A 110 -19.14 -3.60 11.59
N TRP A 111 -18.78 -3.41 12.86
CA TRP A 111 -19.13 -4.36 13.91
C TRP A 111 -20.58 -4.17 14.32
N GLU A 112 -21.34 -5.25 14.32
CA GLU A 112 -22.74 -5.29 14.80
C GLU A 112 -22.79 -6.06 16.13
N GLU A 113 -22.98 -5.33 17.22
CA GLU A 113 -22.96 -5.87 18.59
C GLU A 113 -24.06 -6.91 18.81
N GLU A 114 -25.26 -6.72 18.21
CA GLU A 114 -26.39 -7.64 18.34
C GLU A 114 -26.12 -9.01 17.71
N ARG A 115 -25.33 -9.02 16.63
CA ARG A 115 -24.98 -10.24 15.88
C ARG A 115 -23.64 -10.83 16.29
N GLN A 116 -22.82 -10.04 16.96
CA GLN A 116 -21.42 -10.39 17.24
C GLN A 116 -20.62 -10.71 15.96
N GLU A 117 -20.85 -9.90 14.90
CA GLU A 117 -20.27 -10.09 13.57
C GLU A 117 -19.88 -8.76 12.95
N TYR A 118 -18.89 -8.80 12.05
CA TYR A 118 -18.61 -7.68 11.15
C TYR A 118 -19.47 -7.82 9.90
N VAL A 119 -20.20 -6.78 9.55
CA VAL A 119 -21.07 -6.75 8.38
C VAL A 119 -20.56 -5.77 7.34
N CYS A 120 -20.48 -6.24 6.10
CA CYS A 120 -20.14 -5.42 4.95
C CYS A 120 -21.42 -4.92 4.28
N PRO A 121 -21.70 -3.61 4.25
CA PRO A 121 -22.95 -3.08 3.71
C PRO A 121 -23.09 -3.20 2.19
N CYS A 122 -21.97 -3.42 1.47
CA CYS A 122 -22.00 -3.46 0.00
C CYS A 122 -22.68 -4.69 -0.57
N HIS A 123 -22.39 -5.88 -0.03
CA HIS A 123 -22.94 -7.15 -0.51
C HIS A 123 -23.34 -8.08 0.64
N ASN A 124 -23.61 -7.51 1.81
CA ASN A 124 -24.06 -8.23 3.00
C ASN A 124 -23.13 -9.39 3.40
N ALA A 125 -21.82 -9.22 3.20
CA ALA A 125 -20.85 -10.20 3.70
C ALA A 125 -20.77 -10.12 5.23
N GLN A 126 -20.64 -11.27 5.88
CA GLN A 126 -20.60 -11.42 7.33
C GLN A 126 -19.31 -12.12 7.72
N PHE A 127 -18.63 -11.58 8.74
CA PHE A 127 -17.40 -12.14 9.26
C PHE A 127 -17.53 -12.30 10.78
N GLY A 128 -17.02 -13.39 11.29
CA GLY A 128 -16.95 -13.65 12.74
C GLY A 128 -15.99 -12.70 13.46
N ILE A 129 -15.96 -12.78 14.78
CA ILE A 129 -15.11 -11.92 15.62
C ILE A 129 -13.62 -12.08 15.30
N ASP A 130 -13.21 -13.24 14.79
CA ASP A 130 -11.84 -13.55 14.38
C ASP A 130 -11.52 -13.18 12.93
N GLY A 131 -12.51 -12.62 12.22
CA GLY A 131 -12.41 -12.20 10.84
C GLY A 131 -12.70 -13.29 9.81
N ASP A 132 -13.06 -14.51 10.24
CA ASP A 132 -13.44 -15.62 9.37
C ASP A 132 -14.76 -15.34 8.64
N VAL A 133 -14.89 -15.85 7.40
CA VAL A 133 -16.07 -15.62 6.57
C VAL A 133 -17.21 -16.51 7.02
N HIS A 134 -18.32 -15.92 7.48
CA HIS A 134 -19.56 -16.63 7.81
C HIS A 134 -20.52 -16.69 6.63
N ALA A 135 -20.64 -15.58 5.87
CA ALA A 135 -21.53 -15.51 4.71
C ALA A 135 -21.10 -14.44 3.70
N GLY A 136 -21.52 -14.61 2.46
CA GLY A 136 -21.34 -13.64 1.38
C GLY A 136 -20.22 -13.98 0.40
N PRO A 137 -19.88 -13.04 -0.50
CA PRO A 137 -18.94 -13.25 -1.59
C PRO A 137 -17.44 -13.16 -1.25
N PRO A 138 -16.97 -12.75 -0.05
CA PRO A 138 -15.54 -12.66 0.23
C PRO A 138 -14.83 -14.00 0.05
N PRO A 139 -13.68 -14.03 -0.65
CA PRO A 139 -12.92 -15.26 -0.87
C PRO A 139 -12.09 -15.69 0.34
N THR A 140 -11.74 -14.74 1.21
CA THR A 140 -10.87 -14.97 2.37
C THR A 140 -11.36 -14.19 3.59
N GLU A 141 -10.87 -14.58 4.77
CA GLU A 141 -11.06 -13.84 6.03
C GLU A 141 -10.55 -12.39 5.94
N LEU A 142 -10.90 -11.55 6.91
CA LEU A 142 -10.37 -10.19 7.02
C LEU A 142 -8.85 -10.22 7.23
N ASP A 143 -8.16 -9.28 6.58
CA ASP A 143 -6.71 -9.14 6.72
C ASP A 143 -6.32 -8.80 8.16
N ARG A 144 -5.23 -9.40 8.62
CA ARG A 144 -4.69 -9.21 9.97
C ARG A 144 -3.48 -8.28 9.91
N PHE A 145 -3.38 -7.38 10.87
CA PHE A 145 -2.17 -6.60 11.09
C PHE A 145 -1.21 -7.35 12.00
N GLU A 146 0.08 -7.31 11.69
CA GLU A 146 1.11 -7.63 12.66
C GLU A 146 1.09 -6.60 13.78
N THR A 147 1.22 -7.05 15.01
CA THR A 147 1.13 -6.20 16.21
C THR A 147 2.41 -6.27 17.03
N GLN A 148 2.76 -5.16 17.64
CA GLN A 148 3.85 -5.05 18.59
C GLN A 148 3.40 -4.23 19.80
N LEU A 149 3.79 -4.67 20.99
CA LEU A 149 3.57 -3.95 22.24
C LEU A 149 4.91 -3.42 22.75
N GLU A 150 5.01 -2.10 22.90
CA GLU A 150 6.18 -1.44 23.48
C GLU A 150 5.71 -0.49 24.58
N GLU A 151 6.24 -0.66 25.78
CA GLU A 151 5.92 0.18 26.94
C GLU A 151 4.41 0.39 27.17
N GLY A 152 3.60 -0.67 26.92
CA GLY A 152 2.15 -0.62 27.07
C GLY A 152 1.40 0.05 25.91
N ASN A 153 2.09 0.53 24.89
CA ASN A 153 1.50 1.06 23.66
C ASN A 153 1.42 0.00 22.59
N LEU A 154 0.29 -0.03 21.90
CA LEU A 154 0.03 -0.91 20.77
C LEU A 154 0.48 -0.26 19.48
N PHE A 155 1.21 -1.02 18.68
CA PHE A 155 1.62 -0.67 17.32
C PHE A 155 1.12 -1.73 16.35
N ILE A 156 0.81 -1.30 15.12
CA ILE A 156 0.51 -2.20 14.00
C ILE A 156 1.48 -1.96 12.86
N LYS A 157 1.84 -3.02 12.15
CA LYS A 157 2.64 -2.92 10.93
C LYS A 157 1.72 -2.66 9.74
N PHE A 158 1.99 -1.63 8.98
CA PHE A 158 1.27 -1.33 7.74
C PHE A 158 2.22 -1.50 6.54
N PRO A 159 1.80 -2.15 5.43
CA PRO A 159 0.46 -2.64 5.13
C PRO A 159 0.02 -3.80 6.02
N ALA A 160 -1.28 -4.01 6.12
CA ALA A 160 -1.81 -5.26 6.69
C ALA A 160 -1.23 -6.44 5.91
N TYR A 161 -0.92 -7.54 6.62
CA TYR A 161 -0.42 -8.76 5.99
C TYR A 161 -1.52 -9.33 5.09
N ASN A 162 -1.41 -9.04 3.81
CA ASN A 162 -2.19 -9.75 2.81
C ASN A 162 -1.51 -11.11 2.64
N ARG A 163 -2.25 -12.19 2.82
CA ARG A 163 -1.75 -13.52 2.45
C ARG A 163 -1.20 -13.41 1.04
N GLU A 164 0.06 -13.74 0.90
CA GLU A 164 0.62 -13.99 -0.42
C GLU A 164 -0.32 -14.97 -1.11
N VAL A 165 -0.90 -14.53 -2.22
CA VAL A 165 -1.55 -15.44 -3.13
C VAL A 165 -0.44 -16.36 -3.60
N ASN A 166 -0.30 -17.52 -2.95
CA ASN A 166 0.53 -18.59 -3.45
C ASN A 166 -0.03 -18.96 -4.82
N GLU A 167 0.53 -18.36 -5.84
CA GLU A 167 0.42 -18.87 -7.20
C GLU A 167 1.11 -20.25 -7.22
N SER A 168 0.29 -21.28 -7.10
CA SER A 168 0.66 -22.65 -7.39
C SER A 168 0.36 -22.99 -8.84
#